data_91114b494c1ad292fec161c3816176dd
#
_entry.id   91114b494c1ad292fec161c3816176dd
#
_cell.length_a   1.000
_cell.length_b   1.000
_cell.length_c   1.000
_cell.angle_alpha   90.00
_cell.angle_beta   90.00
_cell.angle_gamma   90.00
#
_symmetry.space_group_name_H-M   'P 1'
#
loop_
_entity.id
_entity.type
_entity.pdbx_description
1 polymer ?
#
loop_
_entity_poly.entity_id
_entity_poly.type
_entity_poly.pdbx_seq_one_letter_code
_entity_poly.pdbx_strand_id
1 'polypeptide(L)'
;YRRHNMEIGQLPKGKVQYSTFSLWDTFRAWNPLMTLIDTTLVNNMINSFLDIYESSGELPIWPLSAGETGTMIGYHAVSVIADAYMKGIRGFDAEKALEAMVVSSEKNKKGADYYIQNGFIPSNIKKESISCLLEFAYDDWCIARMAQEMSKDDIYQKYIQRSQNYINVFDGNTKFFRPKRMDGNWETPFNPIEVGRAYTEATAWQYRFFVPHDVSGMAQLFGGKKEFITALDSIFTVESDVHGDLVDITGLIGQYVHGRSRPIISPICTITSDSLGRRRK
;
A
#
# COMPACT_ATOMS: atom_id res chain seq x y z
N TYR A 1 21.67 9.09 19.45
CA TYR A 1 21.38 8.88 18.02
C TYR A 1 21.09 10.20 17.33
N ARG A 2 21.21 10.24 16.01
CA ARG A 2 20.87 11.42 15.21
C ARG A 2 19.45 11.34 14.71
N ARG A 3 18.63 12.36 15.02
CA ARG A 3 17.24 12.50 14.58
C ARG A 3 17.17 13.01 13.13
N HIS A 4 16.02 12.89 12.49
CA HIS A 4 15.82 13.34 11.09
C HIS A 4 16.00 14.86 10.90
N ASN A 5 15.83 15.66 11.94
CA ASN A 5 16.17 17.10 11.93
C ASN A 5 17.66 17.39 12.23
N MET A 6 18.51 16.35 12.25
CA MET A 6 19.95 16.38 12.52
C MET A 6 20.34 16.66 13.99
N GLU A 7 19.42 16.85 14.89
CA GLU A 7 19.70 16.98 16.32
C GLU A 7 20.17 15.65 16.92
N ILE A 8 20.92 15.75 18.00
CA ILE A 8 21.34 14.58 18.77
C ILE A 8 20.30 14.25 19.83
N GLY A 9 19.57 13.15 19.59
CA GLY A 9 18.63 12.61 20.54
C GLY A 9 19.27 11.64 21.54
N GLN A 10 18.68 11.57 22.74
CA GLN A 10 19.04 10.59 23.76
C GLN A 10 17.79 9.81 24.17
N LEU A 11 17.86 8.49 24.05
CA LEU A 11 16.75 7.64 24.45
C LEU A 11 16.72 7.44 25.96
N PRO A 12 15.53 7.28 26.55
CA PRO A 12 15.37 6.76 27.89
C PRO A 12 16.02 5.37 28.02
N LYS A 13 16.52 5.06 29.23
CA LYS A 13 17.12 3.75 29.49
C LYS A 13 16.18 2.60 29.12
N GLY A 14 16.69 1.64 28.38
CA GLY A 14 15.95 0.45 27.95
C GLY A 14 15.08 0.64 26.69
N LYS A 15 15.07 1.82 26.08
CA LYS A 15 14.43 2.05 24.77
C LYS A 15 15.42 1.81 23.63
N VAL A 16 14.90 1.37 22.49
CA VAL A 16 15.66 1.09 21.27
C VAL A 16 15.12 1.97 20.14
N GLN A 17 16.01 2.60 19.39
CA GLN A 17 15.69 3.38 18.20
C GLN A 17 16.14 2.61 16.95
N TYR A 18 15.24 2.49 15.99
CA TYR A 18 15.53 2.00 14.67
C TYR A 18 15.56 3.18 13.68
N SER A 19 16.43 3.12 12.68
CA SER A 19 16.66 4.25 11.77
C SER A 19 16.54 3.92 10.29
N THR A 20 16.42 2.65 9.95
CA THR A 20 16.36 2.21 8.55
C THR A 20 15.16 1.30 8.38
N PHE A 21 14.25 1.71 7.47
CA PHE A 21 13.03 0.97 7.19
C PHE A 21 12.79 0.89 5.69
N SER A 22 12.32 -0.26 5.23
CA SER A 22 11.87 -0.53 3.87
C SER A 22 10.37 -0.89 3.93
N LEU A 23 9.53 0.10 4.25
CA LEU A 23 8.14 -0.18 4.65
C LEU A 23 7.27 -0.70 3.52
N TRP A 24 7.51 -0.26 2.27
CA TRP A 24 6.81 -0.79 1.10
C TRP A 24 7.01 -2.30 0.92
N ASP A 25 8.15 -2.83 1.37
CA ASP A 25 8.47 -4.25 1.34
C ASP A 25 7.92 -4.98 2.56
N THR A 26 8.20 -4.46 3.74
CA THR A 26 8.03 -5.19 5.00
C THR A 26 6.60 -5.22 5.53
N PHE A 27 5.75 -4.24 5.16
CA PHE A 27 4.36 -4.20 5.62
C PHE A 27 3.54 -5.41 5.17
N ARG A 28 3.94 -6.03 4.04
CA ARG A 28 3.19 -7.11 3.39
C ARG A 28 3.19 -8.42 4.18
N ALA A 29 4.30 -8.74 4.83
CA ALA A 29 4.44 -10.00 5.56
C ALA A 29 5.28 -9.88 6.83
N TRP A 30 6.44 -9.21 6.78
CA TRP A 30 7.38 -9.19 7.90
C TRP A 30 6.81 -8.46 9.12
N ASN A 31 6.27 -7.25 8.95
CA ASN A 31 5.66 -6.51 10.05
C ASN A 31 4.47 -7.25 10.66
N PRO A 32 3.49 -7.78 9.87
CA PRO A 32 2.43 -8.63 10.40
C PRO A 32 2.92 -9.86 11.16
N LEU A 33 3.99 -10.51 10.68
CA LEU A 33 4.60 -11.64 11.39
C LEU A 33 5.16 -11.21 12.75
N MET A 34 5.86 -10.07 12.82
CA MET A 34 6.44 -9.56 14.08
C MET A 34 5.36 -9.29 15.12
N THR A 35 4.15 -8.89 14.74
CA THR A 35 3.05 -8.72 15.70
C THR A 35 2.65 -10.02 16.42
N LEU A 36 3.00 -11.19 15.85
CA LEU A 36 2.71 -12.50 16.42
C LEU A 36 3.86 -13.06 17.29
N ILE A 37 5.11 -12.69 16.98
CA ILE A 37 6.29 -13.33 17.57
C ILE A 37 7.13 -12.40 18.45
N ASP A 38 7.12 -11.07 18.22
CA ASP A 38 7.89 -10.10 19.00
C ASP A 38 7.20 -8.74 19.12
N THR A 39 6.26 -8.64 20.05
CA THR A 39 5.52 -7.39 20.31
C THR A 39 6.40 -6.27 20.88
N THR A 40 7.52 -6.62 21.53
CA THR A 40 8.50 -5.63 22.01
C THR A 40 9.19 -4.93 20.85
N LEU A 41 9.63 -5.69 19.86
CA LEU A 41 10.20 -5.15 18.62
C LEU A 41 9.20 -4.22 17.92
N VAL A 42 7.94 -4.66 17.78
CA VAL A 42 6.88 -3.86 17.14
C VAL A 42 6.68 -2.53 17.87
N ASN A 43 6.59 -2.53 19.21
CA ASN A 43 6.46 -1.31 19.98
C ASN A 43 7.65 -0.37 19.80
N ASN A 44 8.88 -0.90 19.79
CA ASN A 44 10.09 -0.09 19.57
C ASN A 44 10.14 0.50 18.16
N MET A 45 9.71 -0.25 17.14
CA MET A 45 9.62 0.24 15.78
C MET A 45 8.61 1.39 15.64
N ILE A 46 7.40 1.21 16.16
CA ILE A 46 6.37 2.25 16.10
C ILE A 46 6.80 3.50 16.89
N ASN A 47 7.40 3.35 18.05
CA ASN A 47 7.97 4.50 18.79
C ASN A 47 9.07 5.19 17.97
N SER A 48 9.86 4.44 17.19
CA SER A 48 10.85 5.03 16.27
C SER A 48 10.17 5.81 15.12
N PHE A 49 9.04 5.33 14.60
CA PHE A 49 8.25 6.07 13.61
C PHE A 49 7.72 7.40 14.19
N LEU A 50 7.26 7.38 15.44
CA LEU A 50 6.76 8.58 16.11
C LEU A 50 7.89 9.58 16.40
N ASP A 51 9.09 9.13 16.75
CA ASP A 51 10.26 10.00 16.89
C ASP A 51 10.66 10.63 15.54
N ILE A 52 10.59 9.87 14.45
CA ILE A 52 10.79 10.40 13.10
C ILE A 52 9.72 11.45 12.79
N TYR A 53 8.46 11.17 13.05
CA TYR A 53 7.36 12.13 12.87
C TYR A 53 7.60 13.43 13.65
N GLU A 54 7.98 13.34 14.92
CA GLU A 54 8.28 14.51 15.75
C GLU A 54 9.42 15.37 15.19
N SER A 55 10.41 14.75 14.57
CA SER A 55 11.62 15.44 14.09
C SER A 55 11.54 15.88 12.62
N SER A 56 10.67 15.26 11.79
CA SER A 56 10.55 15.57 10.37
C SER A 56 9.16 16.10 9.98
N GLY A 57 8.15 15.88 10.82
CA GLY A 57 6.75 16.23 10.56
C GLY A 57 5.98 15.21 9.73
N GLU A 58 6.60 14.05 9.40
CA GLU A 58 5.98 12.96 8.62
C GLU A 58 6.44 11.61 9.16
N LEU A 59 5.57 10.58 9.04
CA LEU A 59 5.97 9.20 9.29
C LEU A 59 6.96 8.72 8.22
N PRO A 60 7.84 7.75 8.54
CA PRO A 60 8.81 7.24 7.58
C PRO A 60 8.15 6.50 6.42
N ILE A 61 8.77 6.61 5.24
CA ILE A 61 8.45 5.82 4.04
C ILE A 61 9.60 4.83 3.77
N TRP A 62 10.78 5.38 3.50
CA TRP A 62 12.00 4.62 3.24
C TRP A 62 13.24 5.36 3.78
N PRO A 63 13.32 5.57 5.11
CA PRO A 63 14.44 6.30 5.70
C PRO A 63 15.72 5.48 5.67
N LEU A 64 16.82 6.14 5.41
CA LEU A 64 18.15 5.58 5.50
C LEU A 64 19.00 6.44 6.43
N SER A 65 19.55 5.84 7.48
CA SER A 65 20.27 6.58 8.52
C SER A 65 19.39 7.64 9.21
N ALA A 66 19.73 8.91 9.07
CA ALA A 66 19.05 10.04 9.69
C ALA A 66 18.27 10.89 8.67
N GLY A 67 17.78 10.30 7.57
CA GLY A 67 17.05 11.04 6.56
C GLY A 67 16.06 10.19 5.77
N GLU A 68 14.94 10.81 5.37
CA GLU A 68 14.00 10.20 4.45
C GLU A 68 14.54 10.27 3.01
N THR A 69 14.54 9.14 2.30
CA THR A 69 15.05 9.09 0.92
C THR A 69 14.01 9.46 -0.12
N GLY A 70 12.72 9.39 0.23
CA GLY A 70 11.60 9.52 -0.70
C GLY A 70 11.50 8.38 -1.71
N THR A 71 12.24 7.30 -1.50
CA THR A 71 12.20 6.08 -2.32
C THR A 71 10.90 5.33 -2.06
N MET A 72 10.41 4.64 -3.09
CA MET A 72 9.18 3.86 -3.07
C MET A 72 7.89 4.68 -2.85
N ILE A 73 6.77 4.01 -2.93
CA ILE A 73 5.43 4.59 -2.88
C ILE A 73 4.70 4.19 -1.59
N GLY A 74 3.50 4.75 -1.39
CA GLY A 74 2.72 4.51 -0.19
C GLY A 74 3.22 5.26 1.04
N TYR A 75 2.50 5.16 2.13
CA TYR A 75 2.87 5.64 3.47
C TYR A 75 2.64 4.53 4.51
N HIS A 76 3.20 3.37 4.22
CA HIS A 76 2.88 2.10 4.88
C HIS A 76 3.28 2.00 6.36
N ALA A 77 3.95 2.99 6.95
CA ALA A 77 4.02 3.11 8.41
C ALA A 77 2.62 3.08 9.03
N VAL A 78 1.63 3.64 8.29
CA VAL A 78 0.21 3.65 8.67
C VAL A 78 -0.34 2.24 8.83
N SER A 79 -0.09 1.35 7.86
CA SER A 79 -0.57 -0.03 7.93
C SER A 79 0.09 -0.83 9.06
N VAL A 80 1.38 -0.58 9.33
CA VAL A 80 2.10 -1.21 10.44
C VAL A 80 1.54 -0.78 11.80
N ILE A 81 1.28 0.50 11.97
CA ILE A 81 0.67 1.06 13.20
C ILE A 81 -0.74 0.51 13.40
N ALA A 82 -1.58 0.57 12.35
CA ALA A 82 -2.96 0.10 12.43
C ALA A 82 -3.03 -1.40 12.73
N ASP A 83 -2.22 -2.24 12.09
CA ASP A 83 -2.19 -3.68 12.33
C ASP A 83 -1.80 -4.00 13.78
N ALA A 84 -0.76 -3.35 14.30
CA ALA A 84 -0.34 -3.49 15.68
C ALA A 84 -1.47 -3.07 16.66
N TYR A 85 -2.09 -1.91 16.39
CA TYR A 85 -3.18 -1.41 17.21
C TYR A 85 -4.38 -2.36 17.21
N MET A 86 -4.83 -2.83 16.05
CA MET A 86 -5.96 -3.75 15.91
C MET A 86 -5.72 -5.11 16.59
N LYS A 87 -4.45 -5.52 16.71
CA LYS A 87 -4.05 -6.75 17.42
C LYS A 87 -3.80 -6.55 18.93
N GLY A 88 -4.14 -5.39 19.48
CA GLY A 88 -4.03 -5.10 20.92
C GLY A 88 -2.64 -4.71 21.41
N ILE A 89 -1.68 -4.46 20.52
CA ILE A 89 -0.35 -3.95 20.89
C ILE A 89 -0.48 -2.46 21.24
N ARG A 90 -0.08 -2.06 22.44
CA ARG A 90 -0.35 -0.73 23.04
C ARG A 90 0.88 -0.07 23.67
N GLY A 91 2.09 -0.49 23.33
CA GLY A 91 3.33 0.08 23.90
C GLY A 91 3.77 1.40 23.25
N PHE A 92 2.85 2.12 22.60
CA PHE A 92 3.06 3.42 21.96
C PHE A 92 1.86 4.36 22.19
N ASP A 93 2.06 5.65 21.96
CA ASP A 93 1.00 6.66 22.05
C ASP A 93 0.08 6.55 20.84
N ALA A 94 -1.11 6.00 21.04
CA ALA A 94 -2.08 5.73 19.96
C ALA A 94 -2.72 7.02 19.42
N GLU A 95 -2.96 8.04 20.26
CA GLU A 95 -3.51 9.33 19.80
C GLU A 95 -2.51 10.06 18.89
N LYS A 96 -1.26 10.15 19.33
CA LYS A 96 -0.18 10.69 18.51
C LYS A 96 0.04 9.87 17.24
N ALA A 97 -0.07 8.55 17.31
CA ALA A 97 0.08 7.69 16.15
C ALA A 97 -1.00 7.96 15.09
N LEU A 98 -2.27 8.08 15.52
CA LEU A 98 -3.37 8.41 14.60
C LEU A 98 -3.19 9.82 14.01
N GLU A 99 -2.80 10.81 14.82
CA GLU A 99 -2.46 12.15 14.32
C GLU A 99 -1.36 12.09 13.24
N ALA A 100 -0.25 11.40 13.53
CA ALA A 100 0.86 11.24 12.61
C ALA A 100 0.46 10.55 11.29
N MET A 101 -0.42 9.55 11.37
CA MET A 101 -0.98 8.86 10.19
C MET A 101 -1.79 9.83 9.32
N VAL A 102 -2.68 10.62 9.92
CA VAL A 102 -3.49 11.63 9.23
C VAL A 102 -2.59 12.68 8.55
N VAL A 103 -1.66 13.27 9.29
CA VAL A 103 -0.76 14.30 8.76
C VAL A 103 0.10 13.78 7.62
N SER A 104 0.65 12.58 7.76
CA SER A 104 1.51 11.97 6.72
C SER A 104 0.75 11.66 5.44
N SER A 105 -0.52 11.22 5.53
CA SER A 105 -1.36 10.92 4.37
C SER A 105 -1.67 12.15 3.52
N GLU A 106 -1.64 13.35 4.11
CA GLU A 106 -1.95 14.62 3.44
C GLU A 106 -0.69 15.29 2.86
N LYS A 107 0.49 14.96 3.38
CA LYS A 107 1.77 15.55 2.94
C LYS A 107 2.50 14.76 1.87
N ASN A 108 2.08 13.54 1.58
CA ASN A 108 2.76 12.67 0.62
C ASN A 108 2.86 13.32 -0.76
N LYS A 109 4.10 13.58 -1.22
CA LYS A 109 4.38 14.31 -2.46
C LYS A 109 4.18 13.52 -3.75
N LYS A 110 3.92 12.22 -3.68
CA LYS A 110 3.77 11.32 -4.85
C LYS A 110 2.38 11.40 -5.50
N GLY A 111 1.73 12.55 -5.44
CA GLY A 111 0.43 12.79 -6.06
C GLY A 111 -0.73 12.75 -5.08
N ALA A 112 -0.47 12.80 -3.76
CA ALA A 112 -1.52 12.82 -2.75
C ALA A 112 -2.46 14.03 -2.91
N ASP A 113 -1.94 15.17 -3.35
CA ASP A 113 -2.71 16.36 -3.69
C ASP A 113 -3.82 16.08 -4.72
N TYR A 114 -3.46 15.41 -5.82
CA TYR A 114 -4.44 15.01 -6.85
C TYR A 114 -5.37 13.90 -6.36
N TYR A 115 -4.82 12.92 -5.65
CA TYR A 115 -5.61 11.84 -5.07
C TYR A 115 -6.71 12.35 -4.13
N ILE A 116 -6.39 13.34 -3.29
CA ILE A 116 -7.33 13.94 -2.35
C ILE A 116 -8.37 14.82 -3.09
N GLN A 117 -7.93 15.62 -4.05
CA GLN A 117 -8.79 16.59 -4.72
C GLN A 117 -9.68 15.98 -5.80
N ASN A 118 -9.13 15.05 -6.60
CA ASN A 118 -9.80 14.51 -7.78
C ASN A 118 -10.29 13.08 -7.60
N GLY A 119 -9.88 12.39 -6.53
CA GLY A 119 -10.11 10.96 -6.34
C GLY A 119 -9.26 10.07 -7.25
N PHE A 120 -8.30 10.64 -8.00
CA PHE A 120 -7.32 9.89 -8.80
C PHE A 120 -6.06 10.74 -9.05
N ILE A 121 -4.98 10.06 -9.45
CA ILE A 121 -3.69 10.69 -9.77
C ILE A 121 -3.54 10.75 -11.30
N PRO A 122 -3.44 11.94 -11.92
CA PRO A 122 -3.34 12.06 -13.38
C PRO A 122 -2.02 11.53 -13.92
N SER A 123 -2.08 10.57 -14.84
CA SER A 123 -0.91 9.89 -15.42
C SER A 123 -0.04 10.79 -16.30
N ASN A 124 -0.61 11.83 -16.88
CA ASN A 124 0.11 12.83 -17.68
C ASN A 124 0.83 13.88 -16.82
N ILE A 125 0.65 13.86 -15.50
CA ILE A 125 1.29 14.79 -14.55
C ILE A 125 2.24 14.03 -13.61
N LYS A 126 1.82 12.86 -13.13
CA LYS A 126 2.60 12.04 -12.19
C LYS A 126 2.86 10.66 -12.77
N LYS A 127 4.10 10.21 -12.65
CA LYS A 127 4.45 8.80 -12.88
C LYS A 127 3.88 7.93 -11.76
N GLU A 128 3.85 6.62 -11.98
CA GLU A 128 3.41 5.63 -10.97
C GLU A 128 2.00 5.88 -10.43
N SER A 129 1.16 6.56 -11.22
CA SER A 129 -0.14 7.10 -10.81
C SER A 129 -1.10 6.01 -10.29
N ILE A 130 -1.09 4.83 -10.91
CA ILE A 130 -1.96 3.71 -10.49
C ILE A 130 -1.44 3.06 -9.22
N SER A 131 -0.14 2.75 -9.16
CA SER A 131 0.46 2.16 -7.97
C SER A 131 0.27 3.04 -6.74
N CYS A 132 0.60 4.33 -6.85
CA CYS A 132 0.43 5.29 -5.76
C CYS A 132 -1.03 5.36 -5.29
N LEU A 133 -1.98 5.43 -6.21
CA LEU A 133 -3.40 5.50 -5.87
C LEU A 133 -3.87 4.27 -5.11
N LEU A 134 -3.52 3.08 -5.60
CA LEU A 134 -3.97 1.82 -4.99
C LEU A 134 -3.36 1.62 -3.60
N GLU A 135 -2.08 1.94 -3.44
CA GLU A 135 -1.39 1.87 -2.15
C GLU A 135 -1.97 2.91 -1.17
N PHE A 136 -2.24 4.14 -1.61
CA PHE A 136 -2.89 5.16 -0.78
C PHE A 136 -4.31 4.76 -0.35
N ALA A 137 -5.08 4.13 -1.24
CA ALA A 137 -6.42 3.66 -0.90
C ALA A 137 -6.39 2.59 0.21
N TYR A 138 -5.41 1.70 0.18
CA TYR A 138 -5.18 0.73 1.25
C TYR A 138 -4.72 1.40 2.55
N ASP A 139 -3.77 2.32 2.49
CA ASP A 139 -3.28 3.04 3.67
C ASP A 139 -4.40 3.87 4.32
N ASP A 140 -5.24 4.52 3.52
CA ASP A 140 -6.42 5.26 4.00
C ASP A 140 -7.43 4.34 4.71
N TRP A 141 -7.65 3.13 4.20
CA TRP A 141 -8.46 2.14 4.89
C TRP A 141 -7.86 1.77 6.25
N CYS A 142 -6.55 1.66 6.36
CA CYS A 142 -5.87 1.40 7.63
C CYS A 142 -6.11 2.54 8.64
N ILE A 143 -6.01 3.82 8.19
CA ILE A 143 -6.37 4.99 9.02
C ILE A 143 -7.82 4.89 9.49
N ALA A 144 -8.75 4.63 8.56
CA ALA A 144 -10.17 4.52 8.88
C ALA A 144 -10.42 3.44 9.94
N ARG A 145 -9.82 2.26 9.80
CA ARG A 145 -10.02 1.16 10.77
C ARG A 145 -9.51 1.52 12.16
N MET A 146 -8.33 2.12 12.27
CA MET A 146 -7.82 2.58 13.56
C MET A 146 -8.68 3.69 14.16
N ALA A 147 -9.09 4.67 13.36
CA ALA A 147 -9.97 5.76 13.79
C ALA A 147 -11.31 5.24 14.31
N GLN A 148 -11.91 4.24 13.63
CA GLN A 148 -13.16 3.59 14.06
C GLN A 148 -13.00 2.94 15.44
N GLU A 149 -11.94 2.19 15.64
CA GLU A 149 -11.65 1.53 16.93
C GLU A 149 -11.40 2.55 18.06
N MET A 150 -10.87 3.73 17.71
CA MET A 150 -10.64 4.84 18.63
C MET A 150 -11.87 5.77 18.79
N SER A 151 -13.00 5.45 18.17
CA SER A 151 -14.24 6.28 18.17
C SER A 151 -14.00 7.72 17.65
N LYS A 152 -13.15 7.86 16.62
CA LYS A 152 -12.86 9.11 15.90
C LYS A 152 -13.69 9.18 14.61
N ASP A 153 -14.99 9.37 14.72
CA ASP A 153 -15.95 9.22 13.63
C ASP A 153 -15.67 10.11 12.42
N ASP A 154 -15.28 11.38 12.62
CA ASP A 154 -14.97 12.29 11.53
C ASP A 154 -13.77 11.80 10.68
N ILE A 155 -12.72 11.29 11.34
CA ILE A 155 -11.57 10.70 10.66
C ILE A 155 -11.99 9.42 9.94
N TYR A 156 -12.76 8.55 10.61
CA TYR A 156 -13.27 7.34 10.00
C TYR A 156 -14.04 7.62 8.71
N GLN A 157 -15.03 8.51 8.73
CA GLN A 157 -15.86 8.82 7.57
C GLN A 157 -15.03 9.37 6.39
N LYS A 158 -14.11 10.28 6.68
CA LYS A 158 -13.20 10.86 5.67
C LYS A 158 -12.36 9.76 4.99
N TYR A 159 -11.70 8.92 5.76
CA TYR A 159 -10.73 7.97 5.24
C TYR A 159 -11.36 6.72 4.65
N ILE A 160 -12.50 6.24 5.17
CA ILE A 160 -13.23 5.13 4.57
C ILE A 160 -13.78 5.51 3.18
N GLN A 161 -14.20 6.76 2.99
CA GLN A 161 -14.61 7.26 1.67
C GLN A 161 -13.42 7.34 0.72
N ARG A 162 -12.27 7.89 1.15
CA ARG A 162 -11.06 7.99 0.33
C ARG A 162 -10.52 6.63 -0.07
N SER A 163 -10.63 5.62 0.77
CA SER A 163 -10.20 4.25 0.48
C SER A 163 -10.93 3.63 -0.72
N GLN A 164 -12.05 4.19 -1.15
CA GLN A 164 -12.81 3.74 -2.32
C GLN A 164 -12.31 4.36 -3.64
N ASN A 165 -11.34 5.25 -3.62
CA ASN A 165 -10.82 5.95 -4.80
C ASN A 165 -10.25 5.01 -5.88
N TYR A 166 -9.91 3.76 -5.53
CA TYR A 166 -9.49 2.75 -6.50
C TYR A 166 -10.54 2.52 -7.61
N ILE A 167 -11.83 2.73 -7.32
CA ILE A 167 -12.93 2.58 -8.28
C ILE A 167 -12.78 3.55 -9.45
N ASN A 168 -12.25 4.76 -9.21
CA ASN A 168 -12.14 5.81 -10.22
C ASN A 168 -11.15 5.50 -11.35
N VAL A 169 -10.27 4.53 -11.16
CA VAL A 169 -9.26 4.12 -12.13
C VAL A 169 -9.45 2.69 -12.63
N PHE A 170 -10.54 2.05 -12.24
CA PHE A 170 -10.91 0.73 -12.78
C PHE A 170 -11.65 0.87 -14.11
N ASP A 171 -11.10 0.31 -15.18
CA ASP A 171 -11.74 0.26 -16.48
C ASP A 171 -12.57 -1.03 -16.62
N GLY A 172 -13.89 -0.88 -16.57
CA GLY A 172 -14.83 -1.99 -16.69
C GLY A 172 -14.77 -2.76 -18.03
N ASN A 173 -14.22 -2.17 -19.10
CA ASN A 173 -14.08 -2.83 -20.39
C ASN A 173 -12.86 -3.76 -20.41
N THR A 174 -11.73 -3.28 -19.93
CA THR A 174 -10.47 -4.05 -19.93
C THR A 174 -10.30 -4.89 -18.67
N LYS A 175 -11.03 -4.57 -17.60
CA LYS A 175 -10.90 -5.18 -16.25
C LYS A 175 -9.50 -5.01 -15.66
N PHE A 176 -8.90 -3.83 -15.89
CA PHE A 176 -7.64 -3.38 -15.29
C PHE A 176 -7.80 -2.02 -14.61
N PHE A 177 -6.96 -1.74 -13.62
CA PHE A 177 -6.72 -0.39 -13.18
C PHE A 177 -5.87 0.31 -14.23
N ARG A 178 -6.42 1.34 -14.87
CA ARG A 178 -5.79 2.03 -16.01
C ARG A 178 -5.37 3.45 -15.67
N PRO A 179 -4.25 3.92 -16.25
CA PRO A 179 -3.86 5.31 -16.13
C PRO A 179 -4.92 6.23 -16.75
N LYS A 180 -5.28 7.26 -16.00
CA LYS A 180 -6.26 8.29 -16.36
C LYS A 180 -5.58 9.65 -16.42
N ARG A 181 -5.85 10.40 -17.46
CA ARG A 181 -5.30 11.75 -17.67
C ARG A 181 -6.11 12.77 -16.87
N MET A 182 -5.56 13.97 -16.68
CA MET A 182 -6.22 15.07 -15.96
C MET A 182 -7.57 15.47 -16.56
N ASP A 183 -7.77 15.30 -17.85
CA ASP A 183 -9.04 15.54 -18.56
C ASP A 183 -10.09 14.43 -18.35
N GLY A 184 -9.78 13.41 -17.54
CA GLY A 184 -10.65 12.28 -17.23
C GLY A 184 -10.61 11.14 -18.28
N ASN A 185 -9.92 11.30 -19.39
CA ASN A 185 -9.79 10.28 -20.41
C ASN A 185 -8.75 9.21 -20.01
N TRP A 186 -9.00 7.97 -20.45
CA TRP A 186 -8.01 6.90 -20.33
C TRP A 186 -6.76 7.18 -21.15
N GLU A 187 -5.59 6.88 -20.61
CA GLU A 187 -4.36 6.93 -21.39
C GLU A 187 -4.36 5.86 -22.48
N THR A 188 -3.97 6.25 -23.71
CA THR A 188 -3.90 5.38 -24.88
C THR A 188 -2.60 5.59 -25.63
N PRO A 189 -2.00 4.54 -26.22
CA PRO A 189 -2.40 3.14 -26.14
C PRO A 189 -2.22 2.56 -24.72
N PHE A 190 -2.97 1.51 -24.37
CA PHE A 190 -2.82 0.78 -23.12
C PHE A 190 -2.29 -0.63 -23.40
N ASN A 191 -1.12 -0.92 -22.86
CA ASN A 191 -0.50 -2.25 -22.92
C ASN A 191 -0.37 -2.81 -21.48
N PRO A 192 -1.12 -3.85 -21.09
CA PRO A 192 -1.12 -4.36 -19.72
C PRO A 192 0.16 -5.10 -19.32
N ILE A 193 1.04 -5.43 -20.25
CA ILE A 193 2.34 -6.09 -20.00
C ILE A 193 3.53 -5.11 -20.04
N GLU A 194 3.28 -3.82 -20.24
CA GLU A 194 4.31 -2.78 -20.18
C GLU A 194 4.72 -2.50 -18.73
N VAL A 195 6.02 -2.55 -18.45
CA VAL A 195 6.61 -2.30 -17.14
C VAL A 195 6.79 -0.81 -16.90
N GLY A 196 6.52 -0.37 -15.67
CA GLY A 196 6.76 1.02 -15.24
C GLY A 196 5.64 1.98 -15.64
N ARG A 197 6.00 3.23 -15.99
CA ARG A 197 5.09 4.35 -16.26
C ARG A 197 4.10 4.60 -15.13
N ALA A 198 2.92 3.94 -15.16
CA ALA A 198 1.88 4.08 -14.15
C ALA A 198 2.01 3.06 -12.99
N TYR A 199 2.89 2.07 -13.13
CA TYR A 199 3.05 0.96 -12.19
C TYR A 199 4.48 0.89 -11.67
N THR A 200 4.66 1.01 -10.37
CA THR A 200 5.97 0.95 -9.72
C THR A 200 6.55 -0.44 -9.83
N GLU A 201 7.69 -0.57 -10.52
CA GLU A 201 8.42 -1.84 -10.74
C GLU A 201 7.52 -3.00 -11.18
N ALA A 202 6.42 -2.74 -11.89
CA ALA A 202 5.39 -3.71 -12.19
C ALA A 202 4.69 -3.42 -13.52
N THR A 203 3.79 -4.33 -13.89
CA THR A 203 2.83 -4.20 -14.98
C THR A 203 1.42 -4.00 -14.45
N ALA A 204 0.47 -3.71 -15.35
CA ALA A 204 -0.95 -3.65 -14.98
C ALA A 204 -1.46 -5.00 -14.44
N TRP A 205 -0.93 -6.12 -14.91
CA TRP A 205 -1.30 -7.45 -14.43
C TRP A 205 -1.00 -7.64 -12.95
N GLN A 206 0.15 -7.16 -12.48
CA GLN A 206 0.59 -7.35 -11.10
C GLN A 206 -0.18 -6.46 -10.12
N TYR A 207 -0.64 -5.28 -10.57
CA TYR A 207 -1.52 -4.41 -9.76
C TYR A 207 -3.02 -4.70 -9.95
N ARG A 208 -3.41 -5.59 -10.87
CA ARG A 208 -4.81 -5.86 -11.23
C ARG A 208 -5.72 -6.22 -10.06
N PHE A 209 -5.16 -6.79 -9.01
CA PHE A 209 -5.90 -7.29 -7.85
C PHE A 209 -5.48 -6.62 -6.54
N PHE A 210 -4.73 -5.51 -6.60
CA PHE A 210 -4.23 -4.86 -5.40
C PHE A 210 -5.28 -3.94 -4.77
N VAL A 211 -6.33 -4.54 -4.20
CA VAL A 211 -7.32 -3.90 -3.32
C VAL A 211 -7.56 -4.83 -2.12
N PRO A 212 -6.54 -5.02 -1.25
CA PRO A 212 -6.61 -6.01 -0.17
C PRO A 212 -7.67 -5.67 0.88
N HIS A 213 -8.08 -4.42 0.96
CA HIS A 213 -9.06 -3.91 1.91
C HIS A 213 -10.52 -4.06 1.46
N ASP A 214 -10.79 -4.29 0.18
CA ASP A 214 -12.15 -4.42 -0.36
C ASP A 214 -12.24 -5.48 -1.48
N VAL A 215 -12.02 -6.74 -1.12
CA VAL A 215 -12.11 -7.87 -2.05
C VAL A 215 -13.53 -8.04 -2.61
N SER A 216 -14.54 -7.73 -1.81
CA SER A 216 -15.94 -7.83 -2.22
C SER A 216 -16.31 -6.78 -3.27
N GLY A 217 -15.91 -5.51 -3.05
CA GLY A 217 -16.09 -4.42 -4.02
C GLY A 217 -15.33 -4.70 -5.31
N MET A 218 -14.11 -5.21 -5.20
CA MET A 218 -13.34 -5.59 -6.39
C MET A 218 -14.04 -6.72 -7.19
N ALA A 219 -14.56 -7.75 -6.54
CA ALA A 219 -15.31 -8.79 -7.22
C ALA A 219 -16.54 -8.24 -7.97
N GLN A 220 -17.24 -7.24 -7.40
CA GLN A 220 -18.34 -6.56 -8.09
C GLN A 220 -17.89 -5.81 -9.33
N LEU A 221 -16.73 -5.12 -9.29
CA LEU A 221 -16.15 -4.44 -10.44
C LEU A 221 -15.82 -5.40 -11.60
N PHE A 222 -15.42 -6.62 -11.27
CA PHE A 222 -15.19 -7.67 -12.29
C PHE A 222 -16.48 -8.21 -12.92
N GLY A 223 -17.65 -7.97 -12.32
CA GLY A 223 -18.94 -8.46 -12.78
C GLY A 223 -19.50 -9.60 -11.92
N GLY A 224 -18.86 -9.87 -10.78
CA GLY A 224 -19.29 -10.87 -9.81
C GLY A 224 -18.21 -11.86 -9.44
N LYS A 225 -18.52 -12.73 -8.47
CA LYS A 225 -17.56 -13.69 -7.90
C LYS A 225 -16.98 -14.64 -8.97
N LYS A 226 -17.80 -15.11 -9.91
CA LYS A 226 -17.35 -16.07 -10.93
C LYS A 226 -16.34 -15.45 -11.89
N GLU A 227 -16.64 -14.26 -12.39
CA GLU A 227 -15.79 -13.47 -13.28
C GLU A 227 -14.49 -13.09 -12.59
N PHE A 228 -14.56 -12.73 -11.30
CA PHE A 228 -13.38 -12.41 -10.49
C PHE A 228 -12.46 -13.63 -10.30
N ILE A 229 -13.01 -14.81 -10.00
CA ILE A 229 -12.23 -16.05 -9.90
C ILE A 229 -11.56 -16.39 -11.23
N THR A 230 -12.30 -16.29 -12.35
CA THR A 230 -11.74 -16.51 -13.68
C THR A 230 -10.58 -15.55 -13.98
N ALA A 231 -10.73 -14.27 -13.59
CA ALA A 231 -9.68 -13.29 -13.75
C ALA A 231 -8.45 -13.59 -12.86
N LEU A 232 -8.66 -14.07 -11.62
CA LEU A 232 -7.57 -14.51 -10.74
C LEU A 232 -6.83 -15.72 -11.31
N ASP A 233 -7.54 -16.71 -11.83
CA ASP A 233 -6.92 -17.88 -12.47
C ASP A 233 -6.09 -17.46 -13.71
N SER A 234 -6.54 -16.44 -14.44
CA SER A 234 -5.87 -15.98 -15.66
C SER A 234 -4.46 -15.45 -15.42
N ILE A 235 -4.15 -14.87 -14.26
CA ILE A 235 -2.80 -14.33 -14.01
C ILE A 235 -1.71 -15.41 -14.05
N PHE A 236 -2.07 -16.67 -13.74
CA PHE A 236 -1.15 -17.80 -13.73
C PHE A 236 -1.05 -18.53 -15.07
N THR A 237 -1.97 -18.25 -15.99
CA THR A 237 -2.13 -19.00 -17.25
C THR A 237 -1.84 -18.19 -18.50
N VAL A 238 -1.80 -16.87 -18.42
CA VAL A 238 -1.41 -16.01 -19.53
C VAL A 238 0.09 -16.10 -19.79
N GLU A 239 0.53 -15.74 -21.00
CA GLU A 239 1.95 -15.73 -21.35
C GLU A 239 2.76 -14.81 -20.43
N SER A 240 4.00 -15.20 -20.15
CA SER A 240 4.90 -14.49 -19.24
C SER A 240 5.66 -13.35 -19.92
N ASP A 241 5.24 -12.92 -21.11
CA ASP A 241 5.84 -11.79 -21.82
C ASP A 241 5.62 -10.49 -21.06
N VAL A 242 6.70 -9.72 -20.96
CA VAL A 242 6.69 -8.36 -20.39
C VAL A 242 7.56 -7.47 -21.27
N HIS A 243 7.15 -6.21 -21.43
CA HIS A 243 7.83 -5.23 -22.25
C HIS A 243 8.32 -4.05 -21.40
N GLY A 244 9.52 -3.55 -21.68
CA GLY A 244 10.13 -2.42 -20.97
C GLY A 244 11.43 -2.76 -20.24
N ASP A 245 11.91 -1.85 -19.43
CA ASP A 245 13.11 -2.05 -18.60
C ASP A 245 12.84 -3.06 -17.49
N LEU A 246 13.38 -4.26 -17.67
CA LEU A 246 13.05 -5.45 -16.86
C LEU A 246 14.00 -5.67 -15.67
N VAL A 247 14.67 -4.64 -15.18
CA VAL A 247 15.79 -4.76 -14.23
C VAL A 247 15.47 -5.73 -13.08
N ASP A 248 14.20 -5.92 -12.78
CA ASP A 248 13.80 -6.66 -11.60
C ASP A 248 12.60 -7.62 -11.75
N ILE A 249 12.11 -7.88 -12.95
CA ILE A 249 11.01 -8.85 -13.17
C ILE A 249 11.58 -10.19 -13.61
N THR A 250 11.68 -11.12 -12.66
CA THR A 250 12.15 -12.50 -12.89
C THR A 250 11.26 -13.52 -12.17
N GLY A 251 11.32 -14.78 -12.60
CA GLY A 251 10.59 -15.87 -11.94
C GLY A 251 9.07 -15.79 -12.10
N LEU A 252 8.61 -15.37 -13.27
CA LEU A 252 7.19 -15.29 -13.60
C LEU A 252 6.55 -16.67 -13.71
N ILE A 253 5.33 -16.78 -13.19
CA ILE A 253 4.38 -17.87 -13.46
C ILE A 253 3.16 -17.19 -14.11
N GLY A 254 3.04 -17.25 -15.43
CA GLY A 254 2.16 -16.35 -16.17
C GLY A 254 2.60 -14.89 -15.93
N GLN A 255 1.71 -14.06 -15.44
CA GLN A 255 2.03 -12.68 -15.04
C GLN A 255 2.20 -12.52 -13.51
N TYR A 256 2.16 -13.61 -12.76
CA TYR A 256 2.40 -13.60 -11.31
C TYR A 256 3.88 -13.56 -10.98
N VAL A 257 4.30 -12.67 -10.07
CA VAL A 257 5.68 -12.55 -9.56
C VAL A 257 5.69 -12.87 -8.06
N HIS A 258 6.44 -13.89 -7.66
CA HIS A 258 6.53 -14.30 -6.25
C HIS A 258 7.75 -13.73 -5.52
N GLY A 259 8.86 -13.56 -6.19
CA GLY A 259 10.18 -13.36 -5.57
C GLY A 259 10.52 -11.95 -5.11
N ARG A 260 9.58 -11.00 -5.11
CA ARG A 260 9.85 -9.59 -4.77
C ARG A 260 8.70 -8.94 -4.01
N SER A 261 9.02 -7.81 -3.35
CA SER A 261 8.11 -6.98 -2.54
C SER A 261 6.99 -6.30 -3.35
N ARG A 262 6.53 -6.90 -4.43
CA ARG A 262 5.54 -6.30 -5.34
C ARG A 262 4.12 -6.64 -4.92
N PRO A 263 3.12 -5.89 -5.43
CA PRO A 263 1.73 -6.16 -5.13
C PRO A 263 1.38 -7.56 -5.63
N ILE A 264 1.71 -8.51 -4.83
CA ILE A 264 1.31 -9.88 -4.96
C ILE A 264 -0.19 -9.86 -4.77
N ILE A 265 -0.90 -10.59 -5.59
CA ILE A 265 -2.26 -11.02 -5.29
C ILE A 265 -2.23 -11.45 -3.83
N SER A 266 -2.87 -10.70 -2.99
CA SER A 266 -2.93 -11.07 -1.58
C SER A 266 -3.41 -12.52 -1.53
N PRO A 267 -2.72 -13.44 -0.84
CA PRO A 267 -3.21 -14.81 -0.63
C PRO A 267 -4.67 -14.83 -0.13
N ILE A 268 -5.11 -13.73 0.51
CA ILE A 268 -6.49 -13.50 0.95
C ILE A 268 -7.46 -13.54 -0.23
N CYS A 269 -7.14 -12.98 -1.39
CA CYS A 269 -8.02 -13.04 -2.56
C CYS A 269 -8.27 -14.47 -3.04
N THR A 270 -7.29 -15.37 -2.88
CA THR A 270 -7.43 -16.79 -3.21
C THR A 270 -8.12 -17.61 -2.11
N ILE A 271 -8.07 -17.15 -0.85
CA ILE A 271 -8.71 -17.85 0.29
C ILE A 271 -10.19 -17.51 0.39
N THR A 272 -10.61 -16.31 0.08
CA THR A 272 -12.03 -15.88 0.10
C THR A 272 -12.82 -16.35 -1.12
N SER A 273 -12.16 -16.80 -2.18
CA SER A 273 -12.81 -17.53 -3.26
C SER A 273 -12.93 -19.00 -2.84
N ASP A 274 -14.10 -19.67 -3.06
CA ASP A 274 -14.28 -21.12 -2.81
C ASP A 274 -13.38 -22.04 -3.66
N SER A 275 -12.29 -21.50 -4.20
CA SER A 275 -11.25 -22.20 -4.97
C SER A 275 -10.36 -23.10 -4.12
N LEU A 276 -10.51 -23.11 -2.78
CA LEU A 276 -9.86 -24.08 -1.89
C LEU A 276 -10.08 -25.55 -2.32
N GLY A 277 -11.16 -25.85 -3.04
CA GLY A 277 -11.42 -27.16 -3.63
C GLY A 277 -10.55 -27.52 -4.85
N ARG A 278 -9.99 -26.53 -5.56
CA ARG A 278 -9.19 -26.75 -6.79
C ARG A 278 -7.72 -27.03 -6.54
N ARG A 279 -7.20 -26.76 -5.34
CA ARG A 279 -5.79 -27.02 -5.00
C ARG A 279 -5.45 -28.48 -4.71
N ARG A 280 -6.42 -29.40 -4.79
CA ARG A 280 -6.26 -30.84 -4.49
C ARG A 280 -6.39 -31.75 -5.71
N LYS A 281 -6.18 -31.25 -6.92
CA LYS A 281 -6.08 -32.12 -8.10
C LYS A 281 -4.76 -31.93 -8.81
#